data_c307486d9ec6ab80ed6b1fa803bafeec
#
_entry.id   c307486d9ec6ab80ed6b1fa803bafeec
#
_cell.length_a   1.000
_cell.length_b   1.000
_cell.length_c   1.000
_cell.angle_alpha   90.00
_cell.angle_beta   90.00
_cell.angle_gamma   90.00
#
_symmetry.space_group_name_H-M   'P 1'
#
loop_
_entity.id
_entity.type
_entity.pdbx_description
1 polymer ?
#
loop_
_entity_poly.entity_id
_entity_poly.type
_entity_poly.pdbx_seq_one_letter_code
_entity_poly.pdbx_strand_id
1 'polypeptide(L)'
;MKPGLACLTFVAALCASESAQAQTSAAPQQIPAAISTAGTQSPLNGGLPFGSPTAGILPLSIRDAVGRGLRHNLGVALSRQNVRSAESLRLRSLGSLLPHITVQTSEAVHQVNLAAVGFSGFPGVHPIVGPFSVFDVRALYSQSLLNLSEIDEVHAGTENLKAAAQSDKNTRDLVVLICLQLYMQAVAANSRIEAARTQLRTAETLYELAQNRKTAGFAAGIEVLRAQVQLQAQQQRLMVADNEFAKSKLSLAQAIGLPIGQEFQLTDSIPYEPLDALGLEDAVQEGLRSRGDYQSQLSRVKAAELSRRAASRQRMPSLDLSANYGDIGQRPTSSHGSFAVAVSLRIPVFQGREIEARILEADAQLEQQKAFLESLRARIHYEIRTAFLDLKSAEDRVRVARSSLDLANEQVVQAQDRFAAGVASNIEVVQAQDALAVADENYISSVYAHNLAKAALAGAMGVAEIGYEGFLQGRR
;
A
#
# COMPACT_ATOMS: atom_id res chain seq x y z
N MET A 1 -37.44 40.63 48.96
CA MET A 1 -38.27 39.49 49.40
C MET A 1 -37.79 38.25 48.71
N LYS A 2 -37.24 37.32 49.47
CA LYS A 2 -36.97 35.87 49.16
C LYS A 2 -38.31 35.14 49.36
N PRO A 3 -38.51 33.83 48.97
CA PRO A 3 -37.61 32.73 48.72
C PRO A 3 -38.04 31.86 47.46
N GLY A 4 -37.55 30.74 47.09
CA GLY A 4 -36.93 29.57 47.71
C GLY A 4 -36.53 28.51 46.72
N LEU A 5 -35.54 27.94 46.92
CA LEU A 5 -34.93 26.64 47.11
C LEU A 5 -35.83 25.40 46.84
N ALA A 6 -35.41 24.47 46.03
CA ALA A 6 -35.59 23.02 46.25
C ALA A 6 -34.56 22.17 45.53
N CYS A 7 -33.72 21.56 46.32
CA CYS A 7 -32.78 20.49 46.12
C CYS A 7 -33.51 19.16 45.98
N LEU A 8 -33.08 18.25 45.14
CA LEU A 8 -33.36 16.79 45.32
C LEU A 8 -32.18 15.94 44.84
N THR A 9 -31.42 15.56 45.84
CA THR A 9 -30.47 14.43 45.84
C THR A 9 -31.22 13.12 45.92
N PHE A 10 -30.77 12.12 45.17
CA PHE A 10 -31.10 10.73 45.46
C PHE A 10 -29.81 9.88 45.49
N VAL A 11 -29.54 9.42 46.72
CA VAL A 11 -28.55 8.38 47.10
C VAL A 11 -29.31 7.07 47.11
N ALA A 12 -28.73 6.01 46.59
CA ALA A 12 -29.12 4.67 47.00
C ALA A 12 -27.96 3.69 46.87
N ALA A 13 -27.82 2.99 47.93
CA ALA A 13 -26.79 2.15 48.43
C ALA A 13 -26.75 0.70 47.86
N LEU A 14 -25.55 0.14 47.98
CA LEU A 14 -25.12 -1.25 48.28
C LEU A 14 -26.19 -2.33 48.55
N CYS A 15 -25.95 -3.49 47.98
CA CYS A 15 -25.93 -4.77 48.73
C CYS A 15 -25.02 -5.80 48.03
N ALA A 16 -24.05 -6.25 48.77
CA ALA A 16 -23.22 -7.41 48.51
C ALA A 16 -23.91 -8.69 49.01
N SER A 17 -23.72 -9.79 48.34
CA SER A 17 -23.73 -11.12 48.97
C SER A 17 -22.91 -12.10 48.15
N GLU A 18 -21.88 -12.64 48.82
CA GLU A 18 -21.09 -13.80 48.44
C GLU A 18 -21.94 -15.08 48.47
N SER A 19 -21.67 -15.98 47.56
CA SER A 19 -21.70 -17.41 47.85
C SER A 19 -20.84 -18.17 46.82
N ALA A 20 -19.78 -18.74 47.34
CA ALA A 20 -18.92 -19.70 46.69
C ALA A 20 -19.64 -21.03 46.51
N GLN A 21 -19.56 -21.63 45.33
CA GLN A 21 -19.62 -23.06 45.14
C GLN A 21 -18.71 -23.51 44.00
N ALA A 22 -17.70 -24.28 44.39
CA ALA A 22 -16.85 -25.04 43.49
C ALA A 22 -17.66 -26.17 42.85
N GLN A 23 -17.66 -26.22 41.51
CA GLN A 23 -17.95 -27.43 40.77
C GLN A 23 -16.92 -27.61 39.68
N THR A 24 -16.05 -28.59 39.87
CA THR A 24 -15.22 -29.23 38.86
C THR A 24 -16.12 -29.83 37.78
N SER A 25 -16.05 -29.30 36.58
CA SER A 25 -16.60 -29.94 35.39
C SER A 25 -15.55 -29.91 34.29
N ALA A 26 -15.29 -31.10 33.75
CA ALA A 26 -14.32 -31.39 32.71
C ALA A 26 -14.48 -30.42 31.52
N ALA A 27 -13.39 -29.82 31.12
CA ALA A 27 -13.33 -28.98 29.92
C ALA A 27 -13.52 -29.86 28.68
N PRO A 28 -14.44 -29.51 27.77
CA PRO A 28 -14.43 -30.09 26.44
C PRO A 28 -13.18 -29.59 25.68
N GLN A 29 -12.45 -30.53 25.07
CA GLN A 29 -11.35 -30.23 24.16
C GLN A 29 -11.85 -29.26 23.09
N GLN A 30 -11.40 -28.03 23.18
CA GLN A 30 -11.57 -27.07 22.10
C GLN A 30 -10.70 -27.53 20.93
N ILE A 31 -11.35 -27.99 19.87
CA ILE A 31 -10.77 -28.03 18.53
C ILE A 31 -10.35 -26.59 18.24
N PRO A 32 -9.08 -26.29 17.91
CA PRO A 32 -8.70 -24.95 17.51
C PRO A 32 -9.41 -24.66 16.18
N ALA A 33 -10.52 -23.93 16.25
CA ALA A 33 -11.02 -23.23 15.09
C ALA A 33 -9.89 -22.29 14.64
N ALA A 34 -9.29 -22.58 13.52
CA ALA A 34 -8.45 -21.64 12.80
C ALA A 34 -9.32 -20.44 12.43
N ILE A 35 -9.51 -19.54 13.39
CA ILE A 35 -9.98 -18.19 13.10
C ILE A 35 -8.85 -17.57 12.32
N SER A 36 -8.97 -17.62 11.00
CA SER A 36 -8.31 -16.67 10.14
C SER A 36 -8.71 -15.29 10.64
N THR A 37 -7.87 -14.69 11.50
CA THR A 37 -7.89 -13.26 11.63
C THR A 37 -7.67 -12.74 10.19
N ALA A 38 -8.72 -12.27 9.57
CA ALA A 38 -8.64 -11.44 8.40
C ALA A 38 -7.88 -10.17 8.83
N GLY A 39 -6.56 -10.31 8.98
CA GLY A 39 -5.64 -9.20 9.04
C GLY A 39 -5.93 -8.40 7.78
N THR A 40 -6.14 -7.12 7.94
CA THR A 40 -6.28 -6.15 6.85
C THR A 40 -5.15 -6.44 5.86
N GLN A 41 -5.47 -7.20 4.80
CA GLN A 41 -4.47 -7.54 3.78
C GLN A 41 -4.02 -6.21 3.18
N SER A 42 -2.72 -5.99 3.17
CA SER A 42 -2.17 -4.80 2.52
C SER A 42 -2.77 -4.69 1.10
N PRO A 43 -3.31 -3.54 0.68
CA PRO A 43 -3.85 -3.36 -0.67
C PRO A 43 -2.87 -3.76 -1.77
N LEU A 44 -1.56 -3.76 -1.46
CA LEU A 44 -0.49 -4.13 -2.38
C LEU A 44 -0.49 -5.64 -2.70
N ASN A 45 -1.00 -6.49 -1.81
CA ASN A 45 -1.11 -7.94 -2.03
C ASN A 45 -2.41 -8.34 -2.76
N GLY A 46 -3.31 -7.39 -3.01
CA GLY A 46 -4.58 -7.61 -3.70
C GLY A 46 -4.53 -7.17 -5.15
N GLY A 47 -5.18 -7.93 -6.03
CA GLY A 47 -5.39 -7.56 -7.42
C GLY A 47 -6.88 -7.48 -7.74
N LEU A 48 -7.20 -6.68 -8.75
CA LEU A 48 -8.53 -6.59 -9.34
C LEU A 48 -8.61 -7.63 -10.46
N PRO A 49 -9.37 -8.72 -10.31
CA PRO A 49 -9.51 -9.72 -11.37
C PRO A 49 -10.02 -9.05 -12.65
N PHE A 50 -9.25 -9.17 -13.73
CA PHE A 50 -9.59 -8.53 -15.01
C PHE A 50 -9.63 -9.55 -16.15
N GLY A 51 -10.72 -9.55 -16.89
CA GLY A 51 -10.98 -10.45 -18.01
C GLY A 51 -11.72 -11.72 -17.61
N SER A 52 -12.06 -12.55 -18.61
CA SER A 52 -12.57 -13.91 -18.44
C SER A 52 -11.42 -14.91 -18.54
N PRO A 53 -11.48 -16.05 -17.82
CA PRO A 53 -10.49 -17.11 -17.99
C PRO A 53 -10.48 -17.60 -19.43
N THR A 54 -9.29 -17.73 -20.00
CA THR A 54 -9.08 -18.31 -21.34
C THR A 54 -8.97 -19.81 -21.23
N ALA A 55 -9.48 -20.54 -22.24
CA ALA A 55 -9.29 -21.97 -22.34
C ALA A 55 -7.79 -22.26 -22.64
N GLY A 56 -7.08 -22.82 -21.67
CA GLY A 56 -5.67 -23.20 -21.81
C GLY A 56 -4.76 -22.65 -20.71
N ILE A 57 -3.55 -23.18 -20.66
CA ILE A 57 -2.52 -22.78 -19.71
C ILE A 57 -1.82 -21.53 -20.24
N LEU A 58 -1.88 -20.43 -19.49
CA LEU A 58 -1.24 -19.17 -19.84
C LEU A 58 0.27 -19.25 -19.54
N PRO A 59 1.19 -19.09 -20.51
CA PRO A 59 2.59 -18.88 -20.20
C PRO A 59 2.76 -17.50 -19.52
N LEU A 60 3.38 -17.47 -18.34
CA LEU A 60 3.56 -16.27 -17.54
C LEU A 60 5.04 -16.05 -17.28
N SER A 61 5.60 -15.00 -17.89
CA SER A 61 6.95 -14.53 -17.59
C SER A 61 6.95 -13.55 -16.41
N ILE A 62 8.13 -13.32 -15.84
CA ILE A 62 8.30 -12.32 -14.77
C ILE A 62 7.90 -10.91 -15.25
N ARG A 63 8.23 -10.57 -16.50
CA ARG A 63 7.83 -9.32 -17.14
C ARG A 63 6.31 -9.20 -17.26
N ASP A 64 5.64 -10.26 -17.68
CA ASP A 64 4.19 -10.28 -17.78
C ASP A 64 3.52 -10.17 -16.41
N ALA A 65 4.05 -10.85 -15.39
CA ALA A 65 3.57 -10.78 -14.02
C ALA A 65 3.68 -9.34 -13.47
N VAL A 66 4.84 -8.70 -13.62
CA VAL A 66 5.05 -7.30 -13.21
C VAL A 66 4.14 -6.36 -14.00
N GLY A 67 4.08 -6.52 -15.33
CA GLY A 67 3.22 -5.69 -16.19
C GLY A 67 1.73 -5.82 -15.86
N ARG A 68 1.26 -7.01 -15.47
CA ARG A 68 -0.12 -7.21 -14.98
C ARG A 68 -0.31 -6.59 -13.60
N GLY A 69 0.63 -6.79 -12.67
CA GLY A 69 0.60 -6.17 -11.34
C GLY A 69 0.46 -4.65 -11.44
N LEU A 70 1.26 -3.98 -12.25
CA LEU A 70 1.17 -2.53 -12.46
C LEU A 70 -0.15 -2.05 -13.07
N ARG A 71 -0.87 -2.91 -13.80
CA ARG A 71 -2.17 -2.58 -14.40
C ARG A 71 -3.36 -2.89 -13.49
N HIS A 72 -3.30 -4.00 -12.76
CA HIS A 72 -4.46 -4.60 -12.10
C HIS A 72 -4.29 -4.75 -10.58
N ASN A 73 -3.15 -4.36 -9.97
CA ASN A 73 -2.99 -4.37 -8.52
C ASN A 73 -3.86 -3.29 -7.86
N LEU A 74 -4.54 -3.66 -6.77
CA LEU A 74 -5.42 -2.76 -6.02
C LEU A 74 -4.67 -1.54 -5.48
N GLY A 75 -3.44 -1.72 -4.99
CA GLY A 75 -2.60 -0.63 -4.48
C GLY A 75 -2.35 0.46 -5.52
N VAL A 76 -2.01 0.08 -6.76
CA VAL A 76 -1.83 1.02 -7.88
C VAL A 76 -3.16 1.67 -8.28
N ALA A 77 -4.25 0.92 -8.28
CA ALA A 77 -5.57 1.48 -8.60
C ALA A 77 -5.99 2.56 -7.60
N LEU A 78 -5.80 2.30 -6.29
CA LEU A 78 -6.09 3.27 -5.23
C LEU A 78 -5.15 4.48 -5.28
N SER A 79 -3.87 4.25 -5.52
CA SER A 79 -2.85 5.32 -5.63
C SER A 79 -3.19 6.31 -6.76
N ARG A 80 -3.62 5.83 -7.93
CA ARG A 80 -4.10 6.68 -9.02
C ARG A 80 -5.33 7.52 -8.65
N GLN A 81 -6.27 6.97 -7.83
CA GLN A 81 -7.39 7.75 -7.34
C GLN A 81 -6.95 8.82 -6.33
N ASN A 82 -5.91 8.55 -5.52
CA ASN A 82 -5.34 9.56 -4.63
C ASN A 82 -4.72 10.74 -5.41
N VAL A 83 -4.07 10.48 -6.56
CA VAL A 83 -3.60 11.56 -7.45
C VAL A 83 -4.77 12.40 -7.97
N ARG A 84 -5.87 11.76 -8.42
CA ARG A 84 -7.08 12.48 -8.87
C ARG A 84 -7.74 13.27 -7.74
N SER A 85 -7.73 12.74 -6.53
CA SER A 85 -8.21 13.46 -5.35
C SER A 85 -7.37 14.71 -5.07
N ALA A 86 -6.04 14.61 -5.13
CA ALA A 86 -5.14 15.74 -5.00
C ALA A 86 -5.34 16.79 -6.12
N GLU A 87 -5.59 16.34 -7.35
CA GLU A 87 -5.94 17.21 -8.47
C GLU A 87 -7.25 17.97 -8.21
N SER A 88 -8.27 17.28 -7.70
CA SER A 88 -9.55 17.91 -7.35
C SER A 88 -9.40 18.98 -6.26
N LEU A 89 -8.53 18.73 -5.26
CA LEU A 89 -8.24 19.71 -4.20
C LEU A 89 -7.52 20.93 -4.78
N ARG A 90 -6.54 20.74 -5.68
CA ARG A 90 -5.90 21.86 -6.39
C ARG A 90 -6.90 22.66 -7.21
N LEU A 91 -7.79 21.99 -7.97
CA LEU A 91 -8.84 22.68 -8.74
C LEU A 91 -9.81 23.46 -7.84
N ARG A 92 -10.12 22.92 -6.63
CA ARG A 92 -10.92 23.64 -5.65
C ARG A 92 -10.23 24.92 -5.16
N SER A 93 -8.94 24.85 -4.83
CA SER A 93 -8.17 26.04 -4.47
C SER A 93 -8.07 27.03 -5.62
N LEU A 94 -7.89 26.56 -6.87
CA LEU A 94 -7.91 27.43 -8.04
C LEU A 94 -9.29 28.09 -8.23
N GLY A 95 -10.36 27.35 -7.91
CA GLY A 95 -11.73 27.84 -8.01
C GLY A 95 -11.95 29.13 -7.22
N SER A 96 -11.31 29.33 -6.05
CA SER A 96 -11.46 30.56 -5.26
C SER A 96 -11.00 31.83 -6.01
N LEU A 97 -10.05 31.68 -6.95
CA LEU A 97 -9.54 32.79 -7.77
C LEU A 97 -10.33 32.99 -9.08
N LEU A 98 -11.14 32.01 -9.46
CA LEU A 98 -11.90 32.06 -10.71
C LEU A 98 -13.25 32.78 -10.50
N PRO A 99 -13.86 33.33 -11.59
CA PRO A 99 -15.15 33.94 -11.51
C PRO A 99 -16.25 32.92 -11.14
N HIS A 100 -17.12 33.32 -10.20
CA HIS A 100 -18.32 32.60 -9.83
C HIS A 100 -19.54 33.32 -10.40
N ILE A 101 -20.35 32.63 -11.18
CA ILE A 101 -21.57 33.15 -11.74
C ILE A 101 -22.72 32.29 -11.22
N THR A 102 -23.68 32.94 -10.55
CA THR A 102 -24.88 32.27 -10.01
C THR A 102 -26.10 33.03 -10.48
N VAL A 103 -27.10 32.33 -11.00
CA VAL A 103 -28.42 32.91 -11.29
C VAL A 103 -29.33 32.59 -10.11
N GLN A 104 -29.91 33.61 -9.55
CA GLN A 104 -30.86 33.49 -8.44
C GLN A 104 -32.22 34.08 -8.85
N THR A 105 -33.27 33.33 -8.55
CA THR A 105 -34.66 33.75 -8.71
C THR A 105 -35.34 33.68 -7.34
N SER A 106 -35.98 34.75 -6.91
CA SER A 106 -36.71 34.77 -5.68
C SER A 106 -38.00 35.55 -5.82
N GLU A 107 -39.04 35.09 -5.14
CA GLU A 107 -40.28 35.84 -4.91
C GLU A 107 -40.54 35.88 -3.40
N ALA A 108 -40.68 37.08 -2.87
CA ALA A 108 -40.87 37.29 -1.44
C ALA A 108 -42.02 38.28 -1.20
N VAL A 109 -42.80 38.04 -0.18
CA VAL A 109 -43.85 38.98 0.26
C VAL A 109 -43.33 39.71 1.49
N HIS A 110 -43.31 41.03 1.39
CA HIS A 110 -42.82 41.92 2.45
C HIS A 110 -43.92 42.78 3.01
N GLN A 111 -43.90 42.97 4.32
CA GLN A 111 -44.64 43.99 5.02
C GLN A 111 -43.62 44.76 5.89
N VAL A 112 -43.53 46.07 5.69
CA VAL A 112 -42.51 46.89 6.36
C VAL A 112 -43.21 47.83 7.35
N ASN A 113 -42.79 47.83 8.61
CA ASN A 113 -43.20 48.77 9.62
C ASN A 113 -42.24 49.98 9.62
N LEU A 114 -42.63 51.04 8.92
CA LEU A 114 -41.84 52.28 8.81
C LEU A 114 -41.72 53.03 10.15
N ALA A 115 -42.67 52.85 11.07
CA ALA A 115 -42.59 53.45 12.40
C ALA A 115 -41.43 52.91 13.22
N ALA A 116 -41.09 51.61 13.03
CA ALA A 116 -39.99 50.96 13.74
C ALA A 116 -38.59 51.49 13.29
N VAL A 117 -38.49 52.08 12.09
CA VAL A 117 -37.24 52.67 11.54
C VAL A 117 -37.28 54.22 11.57
N GLY A 118 -38.15 54.80 12.40
CA GLY A 118 -38.15 56.24 12.70
C GLY A 118 -39.01 57.11 11.77
N PHE A 119 -39.77 56.56 10.85
CA PHE A 119 -40.67 57.29 9.94
C PHE A 119 -42.10 57.35 10.48
N SER A 120 -42.26 57.58 11.80
CA SER A 120 -43.56 57.80 12.42
C SER A 120 -43.93 59.30 12.38
N GLY A 121 -45.10 59.64 11.81
CA GLY A 121 -45.62 60.97 11.83
C GLY A 121 -45.36 61.83 10.57
N PHE A 122 -44.92 61.30 9.50
CA PHE A 122 -44.87 62.00 8.20
C PHE A 122 -46.23 62.06 7.54
N PRO A 123 -46.74 63.27 7.20
CA PRO A 123 -48.03 63.40 6.52
C PRO A 123 -48.09 62.61 5.21
N GLY A 124 -49.09 61.76 5.07
CA GLY A 124 -49.31 60.93 3.88
C GLY A 124 -48.58 59.60 3.84
N VAL A 125 -47.73 59.25 4.83
CA VAL A 125 -47.05 57.97 4.92
C VAL A 125 -47.71 57.10 5.98
N HIS A 126 -48.23 55.93 5.53
CA HIS A 126 -48.80 54.96 6.46
C HIS A 126 -47.66 54.26 7.22
N PRO A 127 -47.75 54.07 8.54
CA PRO A 127 -46.66 53.42 9.29
C PRO A 127 -46.42 51.99 8.94
N ILE A 128 -47.40 51.31 8.33
CA ILE A 128 -47.24 49.94 7.83
C ILE A 128 -47.43 49.93 6.30
N VAL A 129 -46.41 49.53 5.54
CA VAL A 129 -46.43 49.39 4.09
C VAL A 129 -46.43 47.92 3.71
N GLY A 130 -47.42 47.51 2.91
CA GLY A 130 -47.59 46.13 2.48
C GLY A 130 -48.84 45.45 3.02
N PRO A 131 -49.03 44.14 2.76
CA PRO A 131 -48.05 43.23 2.06
C PRO A 131 -47.90 43.55 0.58
N PHE A 132 -46.68 43.47 0.07
CA PHE A 132 -46.35 43.57 -1.36
C PHE A 132 -45.35 42.48 -1.78
N SER A 133 -45.52 41.94 -2.98
CA SER A 133 -44.55 40.97 -3.55
C SER A 133 -43.33 41.67 -4.10
N VAL A 134 -42.18 41.06 -3.96
CA VAL A 134 -40.94 41.41 -4.66
C VAL A 134 -40.50 40.21 -5.45
N PHE A 135 -40.54 40.31 -6.77
CA PHE A 135 -39.97 39.38 -7.72
C PHE A 135 -38.58 39.87 -8.10
N ASP A 136 -37.59 39.00 -7.99
CA ASP A 136 -36.20 39.32 -8.26
C ASP A 136 -35.54 38.16 -9.01
N VAL A 137 -35.04 38.39 -10.22
CA VAL A 137 -34.24 37.46 -11.03
C VAL A 137 -32.94 38.16 -11.43
N ARG A 138 -31.84 37.67 -10.91
CA ARG A 138 -30.55 38.27 -11.25
C ARG A 138 -29.42 37.25 -11.37
N ALA A 139 -28.47 37.55 -12.27
CA ALA A 139 -27.16 36.93 -12.33
C ALA A 139 -26.21 37.65 -11.39
N LEU A 140 -25.57 36.90 -10.52
CA LEU A 140 -24.57 37.36 -9.57
C LEU A 140 -23.19 36.92 -10.06
N TYR A 141 -22.27 37.85 -10.16
CA TYR A 141 -20.86 37.61 -10.49
C TYR A 141 -20.01 37.96 -9.28
N SER A 142 -19.09 37.08 -8.90
CA SER A 142 -18.09 37.34 -7.88
C SER A 142 -16.74 36.77 -8.27
N GLN A 143 -15.68 37.54 -8.05
CA GLN A 143 -14.31 37.11 -8.32
C GLN A 143 -13.32 37.81 -7.39
N SER A 144 -12.39 37.05 -6.83
CA SER A 144 -11.23 37.61 -6.14
C SER A 144 -10.20 38.06 -7.17
N LEU A 145 -9.98 39.38 -7.26
CA LEU A 145 -9.00 39.97 -8.21
C LEU A 145 -7.58 39.91 -7.66
N LEU A 146 -7.43 40.07 -6.35
CA LEU A 146 -6.15 40.02 -5.66
C LEU A 146 -6.35 39.44 -4.25
N ASN A 147 -5.85 38.23 -4.06
CA ASN A 147 -5.77 37.60 -2.75
C ASN A 147 -4.50 36.77 -2.68
N LEU A 148 -3.48 37.33 -2.04
CA LEU A 148 -2.14 36.70 -1.99
C LEU A 148 -2.16 35.40 -1.16
N SER A 149 -3.06 35.28 -0.19
CA SER A 149 -3.26 34.06 0.59
C SER A 149 -3.78 32.92 -0.30
N GLU A 150 -4.84 33.16 -1.08
CA GLU A 150 -5.42 32.17 -1.99
C GLU A 150 -4.44 31.75 -3.11
N ILE A 151 -3.64 32.69 -3.61
CA ILE A 151 -2.60 32.38 -4.60
C ILE A 151 -1.59 31.39 -4.01
N ASP A 152 -1.13 31.61 -2.78
CA ASP A 152 -0.21 30.66 -2.12
C ASP A 152 -0.88 29.30 -1.84
N GLU A 153 -2.18 29.27 -1.51
CA GLU A 153 -2.93 28.01 -1.36
C GLU A 153 -3.03 27.22 -2.68
N VAL A 154 -3.19 27.89 -3.82
CA VAL A 154 -3.13 27.22 -5.14
C VAL A 154 -1.75 26.63 -5.40
N HIS A 155 -0.70 27.36 -5.03
CA HIS A 155 0.67 26.85 -5.15
C HIS A 155 0.91 25.67 -4.21
N ALA A 156 0.43 25.71 -2.96
CA ALA A 156 0.48 24.60 -2.01
C ALA A 156 -0.29 23.37 -2.54
N GLY A 157 -1.47 23.57 -3.10
CA GLY A 157 -2.25 22.53 -3.79
C GLY A 157 -1.49 21.89 -4.96
N THR A 158 -0.71 22.69 -5.70
CA THR A 158 0.13 22.20 -6.80
C THR A 158 1.28 21.33 -6.30
N GLU A 159 1.94 21.71 -5.20
CA GLU A 159 2.99 20.87 -4.57
C GLU A 159 2.40 19.60 -3.94
N ASN A 160 1.20 19.66 -3.37
CA ASN A 160 0.48 18.47 -2.88
C ASN A 160 0.11 17.50 -4.00
N LEU A 161 -0.27 17.99 -5.19
CA LEU A 161 -0.48 17.15 -6.36
C LEU A 161 0.81 16.46 -6.82
N LYS A 162 1.95 17.19 -6.82
CA LYS A 162 3.27 16.59 -7.10
C LYS A 162 3.61 15.52 -6.07
N ALA A 163 3.35 15.78 -4.78
CA ALA A 163 3.56 14.80 -3.72
C ALA A 163 2.74 13.53 -3.94
N ALA A 164 1.48 13.66 -4.33
CA ALA A 164 0.62 12.52 -4.66
C ALA A 164 1.14 11.72 -5.86
N ALA A 165 1.63 12.39 -6.92
CA ALA A 165 2.20 11.75 -8.08
C ALA A 165 3.49 10.98 -7.75
N GLN A 166 4.36 11.52 -6.89
CA GLN A 166 5.55 10.82 -6.41
C GLN A 166 5.21 9.64 -5.49
N SER A 167 4.16 9.77 -4.68
CA SER A 167 3.64 8.67 -3.88
C SER A 167 3.08 7.53 -4.76
N ASP A 168 2.46 7.85 -5.90
CA ASP A 168 2.03 6.85 -6.89
C ASP A 168 3.23 6.09 -7.47
N LYS A 169 4.31 6.79 -7.84
CA LYS A 169 5.56 6.16 -8.28
C LYS A 169 6.08 5.18 -7.23
N ASN A 170 6.17 5.60 -5.96
CA ASN A 170 6.59 4.72 -4.87
C ASN A 170 5.69 3.50 -4.72
N THR A 171 4.37 3.65 -4.85
CA THR A 171 3.42 2.53 -4.81
C THR A 171 3.68 1.54 -5.95
N ARG A 172 3.99 2.02 -7.15
CA ARG A 172 4.33 1.20 -8.32
C ARG A 172 5.61 0.41 -8.08
N ASP A 173 6.66 1.05 -7.55
CA ASP A 173 7.91 0.36 -7.17
C ASP A 173 7.66 -0.76 -6.16
N LEU A 174 6.83 -0.51 -5.14
CA LEU A 174 6.46 -1.53 -4.14
C LEU A 174 5.66 -2.68 -4.75
N VAL A 175 4.74 -2.42 -5.68
CA VAL A 175 3.99 -3.47 -6.38
C VAL A 175 4.91 -4.31 -7.25
N VAL A 176 5.88 -3.71 -7.92
CA VAL A 176 6.91 -4.45 -8.67
C VAL A 176 7.65 -5.41 -7.73
N LEU A 177 8.12 -4.94 -6.59
CA LEU A 177 8.81 -5.78 -5.59
C LEU A 177 7.96 -6.95 -5.12
N ILE A 178 6.68 -6.72 -4.82
CA ILE A 178 5.76 -7.78 -4.40
C ILE A 178 5.55 -8.81 -5.53
N CYS A 179 5.35 -8.35 -6.76
CA CYS A 179 5.21 -9.25 -7.91
C CYS A 179 6.47 -10.09 -8.12
N LEU A 180 7.67 -9.47 -8.01
CA LEU A 180 8.95 -10.16 -8.08
C LEU A 180 9.09 -11.21 -6.98
N GLN A 181 8.79 -10.82 -5.73
CA GLN A 181 8.86 -11.73 -4.58
C GLN A 181 7.96 -12.94 -4.76
N LEU A 182 6.68 -12.73 -5.12
CA LEU A 182 5.71 -13.81 -5.30
C LEU A 182 6.06 -14.71 -6.51
N TYR A 183 6.56 -14.10 -7.58
CA TYR A 183 7.01 -14.87 -8.75
C TYR A 183 8.23 -15.75 -8.41
N MET A 184 9.26 -15.18 -7.76
CA MET A 184 10.44 -15.93 -7.33
C MET A 184 10.08 -17.01 -6.31
N GLN A 185 9.15 -16.76 -5.41
CA GLN A 185 8.64 -17.76 -4.47
C GLN A 185 7.99 -18.94 -5.21
N ALA A 186 7.20 -18.66 -6.24
CA ALA A 186 6.60 -19.72 -7.06
C ALA A 186 7.64 -20.50 -7.86
N VAL A 187 8.68 -19.84 -8.40
CA VAL A 187 9.81 -20.52 -9.06
C VAL A 187 10.58 -21.41 -8.08
N ALA A 188 10.89 -20.92 -6.88
CA ALA A 188 11.56 -21.71 -5.85
C ALA A 188 10.71 -22.92 -5.41
N ALA A 189 9.39 -22.76 -5.27
CA ALA A 189 8.48 -23.86 -4.97
C ALA A 189 8.44 -24.92 -6.09
N ASN A 190 8.49 -24.49 -7.36
CA ASN A 190 8.60 -25.42 -8.50
C ASN A 190 9.93 -26.20 -8.48
N SER A 191 11.04 -25.53 -8.14
CA SER A 191 12.34 -26.20 -8.00
C SER A 191 12.34 -27.27 -6.91
N ARG A 192 11.60 -27.01 -5.79
CA ARG A 192 11.41 -28.01 -4.72
C ARG A 192 10.65 -29.25 -5.19
N ILE A 193 9.65 -29.10 -6.06
CA ILE A 193 8.95 -30.23 -6.67
C ILE A 193 9.91 -31.09 -7.49
N GLU A 194 10.75 -30.47 -8.33
CA GLU A 194 11.70 -31.20 -9.16
C GLU A 194 12.75 -31.96 -8.31
N ALA A 195 13.26 -31.34 -7.25
CA ALA A 195 14.14 -32.00 -6.28
C ALA A 195 13.43 -33.17 -5.58
N ALA A 196 12.19 -32.96 -5.06
CA ALA A 196 11.41 -33.99 -4.41
C ALA A 196 11.08 -35.17 -5.35
N ARG A 197 10.77 -34.93 -6.63
CA ARG A 197 10.56 -35.97 -7.65
C ARG A 197 11.82 -36.79 -7.89
N THR A 198 12.97 -36.15 -7.92
CA THR A 198 14.25 -36.86 -8.08
C THR A 198 14.58 -37.73 -6.88
N GLN A 199 14.40 -37.22 -5.67
CA GLN A 199 14.56 -37.95 -4.41
C GLN A 199 13.58 -39.10 -4.30
N LEU A 200 12.33 -38.94 -4.72
CA LEU A 200 11.33 -40.02 -4.75
C LEU A 200 11.78 -41.17 -5.68
N ARG A 201 12.20 -40.87 -6.89
CA ARG A 201 12.71 -41.90 -7.85
C ARG A 201 13.90 -42.66 -7.27
N THR A 202 14.83 -41.97 -6.59
CA THR A 202 15.96 -42.62 -5.92
C THR A 202 15.50 -43.54 -4.80
N ALA A 203 14.49 -43.12 -3.98
CA ALA A 203 13.94 -43.96 -2.92
C ALA A 203 13.17 -45.17 -3.46
N GLU A 204 12.47 -45.05 -4.59
CA GLU A 204 11.81 -46.15 -5.29
C GLU A 204 12.84 -47.21 -5.73
N THR A 205 13.90 -46.77 -6.41
CA THR A 205 15.00 -47.67 -6.85
C THR A 205 15.64 -48.38 -5.64
N LEU A 206 15.88 -47.69 -4.55
CA LEU A 206 16.46 -48.26 -3.34
C LEU A 206 15.53 -49.31 -2.69
N TYR A 207 14.24 -49.03 -2.66
CA TYR A 207 13.23 -49.96 -2.12
C TYR A 207 13.17 -51.24 -2.97
N GLU A 208 13.12 -51.11 -4.30
CA GLU A 208 13.18 -52.28 -5.22
C GLU A 208 14.46 -53.09 -5.05
N LEU A 209 15.61 -52.45 -4.93
CA LEU A 209 16.89 -53.13 -4.70
C LEU A 209 16.87 -53.88 -3.36
N ALA A 210 16.36 -53.26 -2.28
CA ALA A 210 16.26 -53.94 -0.96
C ALA A 210 15.31 -55.16 -1.00
N GLN A 211 14.19 -55.07 -1.74
CA GLN A 211 13.29 -56.21 -1.95
C GLN A 211 14.00 -57.37 -2.71
N ASN A 212 14.67 -57.06 -3.81
CA ASN A 212 15.37 -58.04 -4.62
C ASN A 212 16.48 -58.75 -3.82
N ARG A 213 17.24 -58.01 -3.02
CA ARG A 213 18.25 -58.59 -2.12
C ARG A 213 17.66 -59.46 -1.05
N LYS A 214 16.52 -59.13 -0.47
CA LYS A 214 15.80 -59.93 0.50
C LYS A 214 15.33 -61.25 -0.13
N THR A 215 14.71 -61.20 -1.33
CA THR A 215 14.25 -62.38 -2.06
C THR A 215 15.40 -63.32 -2.45
N ALA A 216 16.57 -62.75 -2.76
CA ALA A 216 17.79 -63.49 -3.00
C ALA A 216 18.52 -63.98 -1.74
N GLY A 217 18.00 -63.68 -0.54
CA GLY A 217 18.58 -64.12 0.74
C GLY A 217 19.78 -63.29 1.23
N PHE A 218 20.10 -62.15 0.55
CA PHE A 218 21.27 -61.32 0.87
C PHE A 218 20.93 -60.11 1.79
N ALA A 219 19.67 -59.86 2.14
CA ALA A 219 19.28 -58.73 2.99
C ALA A 219 18.28 -59.14 4.05
N ALA A 220 18.36 -58.53 5.26
CA ALA A 220 17.44 -58.71 6.33
C ALA A 220 16.12 -58.00 6.07
N GLY A 221 14.99 -58.48 6.60
CA GLY A 221 13.67 -57.84 6.44
C GLY A 221 13.62 -56.42 6.93
N ILE A 222 14.43 -56.05 7.93
CA ILE A 222 14.54 -54.68 8.44
C ILE A 222 15.03 -53.65 7.42
N GLU A 223 15.86 -54.08 6.47
CA GLU A 223 16.37 -53.19 5.39
C GLU A 223 15.24 -52.80 4.43
N VAL A 224 14.36 -53.75 4.09
CA VAL A 224 13.18 -53.46 3.26
C VAL A 224 12.22 -52.50 3.97
N LEU A 225 12.00 -52.73 5.28
CA LEU A 225 11.14 -51.83 6.06
C LEU A 225 11.69 -50.42 6.13
N ARG A 226 13.01 -50.26 6.32
CA ARG A 226 13.66 -48.92 6.28
C ARG A 226 13.53 -48.23 4.92
N ALA A 227 13.78 -48.93 3.85
CA ALA A 227 13.62 -48.41 2.49
C ALA A 227 12.14 -48.02 2.22
N GLN A 228 11.20 -48.82 2.71
CA GLN A 228 9.77 -48.50 2.57
C GLN A 228 9.38 -47.24 3.37
N VAL A 229 9.86 -47.06 4.59
CA VAL A 229 9.63 -45.86 5.40
C VAL A 229 10.22 -44.63 4.67
N GLN A 230 11.43 -44.74 4.12
CA GLN A 230 12.04 -43.66 3.36
C GLN A 230 11.25 -43.32 2.08
N LEU A 231 10.75 -44.31 1.36
CA LEU A 231 9.89 -44.11 0.20
C LEU A 231 8.62 -43.33 0.58
N GLN A 232 7.94 -43.74 1.65
CA GLN A 232 6.75 -43.02 2.14
C GLN A 232 7.06 -41.57 2.58
N ALA A 233 8.23 -41.35 3.21
CA ALA A 233 8.67 -40.02 3.58
C ALA A 233 8.88 -39.11 2.33
N GLN A 234 9.48 -39.65 1.26
CA GLN A 234 9.66 -38.89 0.01
C GLN A 234 8.33 -38.62 -0.72
N GLN A 235 7.40 -39.57 -0.70
CA GLN A 235 6.03 -39.37 -1.21
C GLN A 235 5.34 -38.23 -0.48
N GLN A 236 5.44 -38.18 0.85
CA GLN A 236 4.88 -37.10 1.66
C GLN A 236 5.53 -35.75 1.34
N ARG A 237 6.87 -35.69 1.18
CA ARG A 237 7.59 -34.47 0.80
C ARG A 237 7.11 -33.94 -0.53
N LEU A 238 6.92 -34.79 -1.54
CA LEU A 238 6.37 -34.37 -2.84
C LEU A 238 4.97 -33.79 -2.72
N MET A 239 4.06 -34.43 -1.98
CA MET A 239 2.71 -33.91 -1.75
C MET A 239 2.71 -32.53 -1.08
N VAL A 240 3.61 -32.31 -0.12
CA VAL A 240 3.78 -31.00 0.53
C VAL A 240 4.30 -29.96 -0.48
N ALA A 241 5.31 -30.30 -1.27
CA ALA A 241 5.87 -29.41 -2.29
C ALA A 241 4.84 -29.01 -3.36
N ASP A 242 4.03 -29.96 -3.84
CA ASP A 242 2.94 -29.69 -4.81
C ASP A 242 1.90 -28.73 -4.21
N ASN A 243 1.50 -28.91 -2.94
CA ASN A 243 0.56 -28.02 -2.26
C ASN A 243 1.14 -26.61 -2.06
N GLU A 244 2.42 -26.48 -1.66
CA GLU A 244 3.08 -25.19 -1.49
C GLU A 244 3.22 -24.45 -2.82
N PHE A 245 3.52 -25.15 -3.91
CA PHE A 245 3.54 -24.56 -5.25
C PHE A 245 2.15 -24.08 -5.67
N ALA A 246 1.12 -24.88 -5.48
CA ALA A 246 -0.25 -24.48 -5.79
C ALA A 246 -0.67 -23.20 -5.00
N LYS A 247 -0.35 -23.12 -3.71
CA LYS A 247 -0.60 -21.93 -2.88
C LYS A 247 0.19 -20.70 -3.37
N SER A 248 1.47 -20.88 -3.73
CA SER A 248 2.29 -19.77 -4.24
C SER A 248 1.76 -19.23 -5.57
N LYS A 249 1.27 -20.12 -6.46
CA LYS A 249 0.58 -19.73 -7.69
C LYS A 249 -0.68 -18.91 -7.39
N LEU A 250 -1.51 -19.33 -6.42
CA LEU A 250 -2.71 -18.60 -6.04
C LEU A 250 -2.39 -17.21 -5.50
N SER A 251 -1.35 -17.09 -4.66
CA SER A 251 -0.91 -15.79 -4.13
C SER A 251 -0.41 -14.86 -5.23
N LEU A 252 0.36 -15.37 -6.19
CA LEU A 252 0.79 -14.61 -7.36
C LEU A 252 -0.39 -14.19 -8.22
N ALA A 253 -1.32 -15.11 -8.54
CA ALA A 253 -2.52 -14.82 -9.32
C ALA A 253 -3.36 -13.70 -8.70
N GLN A 254 -3.52 -13.74 -7.37
CA GLN A 254 -4.24 -12.71 -6.61
C GLN A 254 -3.55 -11.35 -6.76
N ALA A 255 -2.24 -11.26 -6.55
CA ALA A 255 -1.51 -9.99 -6.57
C ALA A 255 -1.50 -9.32 -7.95
N ILE A 256 -1.42 -10.12 -9.04
CA ILE A 256 -1.38 -9.63 -10.42
C ILE A 256 -2.76 -9.52 -11.08
N GLY A 257 -3.83 -9.79 -10.35
CA GLY A 257 -5.22 -9.65 -10.85
C GLY A 257 -5.55 -10.60 -12.00
N LEU A 258 -5.10 -11.86 -11.94
CA LEU A 258 -5.55 -12.86 -12.91
C LEU A 258 -7.04 -13.17 -12.73
N PRO A 259 -7.76 -13.50 -13.83
CA PRO A 259 -9.13 -13.99 -13.72
C PRO A 259 -9.22 -15.21 -12.80
N ILE A 260 -10.30 -15.29 -12.03
CA ILE A 260 -10.52 -16.42 -11.11
C ILE A 260 -10.61 -17.72 -11.92
N GLY A 261 -9.79 -18.72 -11.55
CA GLY A 261 -9.74 -20.01 -12.22
C GLY A 261 -8.83 -20.07 -13.45
N GLN A 262 -8.10 -19.01 -13.79
CA GLN A 262 -7.10 -19.04 -14.88
C GLN A 262 -5.88 -19.88 -14.47
N GLU A 263 -5.66 -20.96 -15.22
CA GLU A 263 -4.42 -21.72 -15.09
C GLU A 263 -3.26 -21.05 -15.84
N PHE A 264 -2.07 -21.11 -15.24
CA PHE A 264 -0.85 -20.57 -15.83
C PHE A 264 0.38 -21.40 -15.48
N GLN A 265 1.41 -21.27 -16.30
CA GLN A 265 2.72 -21.89 -16.10
C GLN A 265 3.80 -20.81 -16.10
N LEU A 266 4.75 -20.92 -15.17
CA LEU A 266 5.91 -20.05 -15.14
C LEU A 266 6.88 -20.41 -16.25
N THR A 267 7.37 -19.42 -16.98
CA THR A 267 8.27 -19.63 -18.12
C THR A 267 9.73 -19.38 -17.79
N ASP A 268 10.01 -18.56 -16.77
CA ASP A 268 11.36 -18.16 -16.45
C ASP A 268 11.96 -19.03 -15.34
N SER A 269 13.20 -19.42 -15.52
CA SER A 269 14.09 -19.85 -14.46
C SER A 269 14.91 -18.66 -13.99
N ILE A 270 15.09 -18.50 -12.70
CA ILE A 270 15.88 -17.40 -12.13
C ILE A 270 17.17 -18.02 -11.57
N PRO A 271 18.25 -18.09 -12.39
CA PRO A 271 19.52 -18.63 -11.95
C PRO A 271 20.22 -17.68 -10.97
N TYR A 272 21.27 -18.18 -10.34
CA TYR A 272 22.20 -17.33 -9.60
C TYR A 272 23.06 -16.52 -10.57
N GLU A 273 22.92 -15.20 -10.52
CA GLU A 273 23.76 -14.25 -11.24
C GLU A 273 24.27 -13.20 -10.24
N PRO A 274 25.58 -13.09 -9.99
CA PRO A 274 26.13 -12.07 -9.10
C PRO A 274 25.81 -10.66 -9.65
N LEU A 275 25.63 -9.69 -8.77
CA LEU A 275 25.43 -8.31 -9.17
C LEU A 275 26.77 -7.63 -9.43
N ASP A 276 26.87 -6.85 -10.51
CA ASP A 276 28.02 -5.99 -10.78
C ASP A 276 28.30 -5.05 -9.60
N ALA A 277 29.60 -4.78 -9.35
CA ALA A 277 30.02 -3.95 -8.23
C ALA A 277 29.34 -2.57 -8.26
N LEU A 278 28.53 -2.29 -7.26
CA LEU A 278 27.86 -1.02 -7.03
C LEU A 278 28.47 -0.34 -5.78
N GLY A 279 28.81 0.96 -5.89
CA GLY A 279 29.27 1.74 -4.76
C GLY A 279 28.15 2.01 -3.75
N LEU A 280 28.38 1.82 -2.46
CA LEU A 280 27.38 2.10 -1.43
C LEU A 280 26.94 3.56 -1.46
N GLU A 281 27.89 4.49 -1.62
CA GLU A 281 27.58 5.93 -1.62
C GLU A 281 26.78 6.32 -2.88
N ASP A 282 27.13 5.76 -4.04
CA ASP A 282 26.38 5.97 -5.29
C ASP A 282 24.93 5.48 -5.16
N ALA A 283 24.74 4.31 -4.51
CA ALA A 283 23.40 3.78 -4.25
C ALA A 283 22.57 4.69 -3.32
N VAL A 284 23.20 5.28 -2.30
CA VAL A 284 22.54 6.22 -1.40
C VAL A 284 22.13 7.50 -2.14
N GLN A 285 23.02 8.05 -2.96
CA GLN A 285 22.72 9.24 -3.76
C GLN A 285 21.59 8.97 -4.76
N GLU A 286 21.62 7.81 -5.43
CA GLU A 286 20.53 7.43 -6.32
C GLU A 286 19.22 7.22 -5.57
N GLY A 287 19.24 6.62 -4.37
CA GLY A 287 18.06 6.47 -3.54
C GLY A 287 17.42 7.81 -3.15
N LEU A 288 18.20 8.79 -2.75
CA LEU A 288 17.71 10.13 -2.43
C LEU A 288 17.16 10.86 -3.67
N ARG A 289 17.67 10.55 -4.87
CA ARG A 289 17.22 11.13 -6.13
C ARG A 289 15.96 10.47 -6.67
N SER A 290 15.88 9.15 -6.63
CA SER A 290 14.92 8.36 -7.39
C SER A 290 13.71 7.89 -6.59
N ARG A 291 13.84 7.78 -5.23
CA ARG A 291 12.75 7.29 -4.37
C ARG A 291 11.54 8.22 -4.37
N GLY A 292 10.40 7.64 -4.74
CA GLY A 292 9.14 8.37 -4.82
C GLY A 292 8.63 8.86 -3.46
N ASP A 293 8.87 8.12 -2.36
CA ASP A 293 8.48 8.54 -0.99
C ASP A 293 9.27 9.78 -0.54
N TYR A 294 10.58 9.84 -0.84
CA TYR A 294 11.43 10.99 -0.51
C TYR A 294 11.04 12.23 -1.32
N GLN A 295 10.84 12.09 -2.62
CA GLN A 295 10.40 13.17 -3.51
C GLN A 295 8.98 13.67 -3.16
N SER A 296 8.09 12.76 -2.74
CA SER A 296 6.78 13.10 -2.20
C SER A 296 6.89 13.94 -0.93
N GLN A 297 7.77 13.55 0.00
CA GLN A 297 7.96 14.27 1.25
C GLN A 297 8.61 15.66 1.04
N LEU A 298 9.54 15.79 0.10
CA LEU A 298 10.09 17.10 -0.30
C LEU A 298 8.98 18.04 -0.81
N SER A 299 8.07 17.51 -1.64
CA SER A 299 6.94 18.30 -2.15
C SER A 299 5.96 18.68 -1.03
N ARG A 300 5.74 17.80 -0.02
CA ARG A 300 4.91 18.11 1.15
C ARG A 300 5.53 19.21 2.02
N VAL A 301 6.85 19.20 2.20
CA VAL A 301 7.54 20.30 2.91
C VAL A 301 7.31 21.63 2.19
N LYS A 302 7.50 21.66 0.85
CA LYS A 302 7.22 22.86 0.05
C LYS A 302 5.77 23.32 0.13
N ALA A 303 4.81 22.37 0.11
CA ALA A 303 3.39 22.68 0.28
C ALA A 303 3.13 23.32 1.65
N ALA A 304 3.70 22.77 2.73
CA ALA A 304 3.58 23.33 4.07
C ALA A 304 4.22 24.74 4.19
N GLU A 305 5.37 24.98 3.55
CA GLU A 305 5.99 26.32 3.46
C GLU A 305 5.06 27.32 2.79
N LEU A 306 4.39 26.92 1.70
CA LEU A 306 3.44 27.74 0.99
C LEU A 306 2.17 28.00 1.80
N SER A 307 1.62 26.98 2.47
CA SER A 307 0.46 27.13 3.35
C SER A 307 0.78 28.03 4.57
N ARG A 308 1.97 27.92 5.15
CA ARG A 308 2.43 28.86 6.19
C ARG A 308 2.51 30.28 5.67
N ARG A 309 3.03 30.48 4.45
CA ARG A 309 3.08 31.79 3.80
C ARG A 309 1.67 32.32 3.50
N ALA A 310 0.75 31.46 3.06
CA ALA A 310 -0.65 31.78 2.85
C ALA A 310 -1.31 32.28 4.15
N ALA A 311 -1.10 31.55 5.27
CA ALA A 311 -1.60 31.97 6.58
C ALA A 311 -1.09 33.37 6.99
N SER A 312 0.20 33.65 6.77
CA SER A 312 0.75 34.97 7.10
C SER A 312 0.25 36.10 6.16
N ARG A 313 -0.06 35.75 4.89
CA ARG A 313 -0.61 36.68 3.90
C ARG A 313 -2.09 37.02 4.11
N GLN A 314 -2.79 36.34 5.00
CA GLN A 314 -4.15 36.74 5.42
C GLN A 314 -4.19 38.13 6.09
N ARG A 315 -3.03 38.67 6.53
CA ARG A 315 -2.89 40.07 6.98
C ARG A 315 -2.85 41.08 5.83
N MET A 316 -2.65 40.62 4.59
CA MET A 316 -2.56 41.51 3.44
C MET A 316 -3.94 41.90 2.95
N PRO A 317 -4.07 43.09 2.31
CA PRO A 317 -5.33 43.49 1.68
C PRO A 317 -5.75 42.52 0.58
N SER A 318 -7.06 42.28 0.46
CA SER A 318 -7.67 41.58 -0.69
C SER A 318 -8.57 42.52 -1.49
N LEU A 319 -8.68 42.26 -2.78
CA LEU A 319 -9.50 43.02 -3.73
C LEU A 319 -10.49 42.06 -4.40
N ASP A 320 -11.78 42.34 -4.20
CA ASP A 320 -12.86 41.52 -4.69
C ASP A 320 -13.74 42.32 -5.67
N LEU A 321 -14.12 41.71 -6.80
CA LEU A 321 -15.08 42.25 -7.75
C LEU A 321 -16.42 41.54 -7.57
N SER A 322 -17.49 42.28 -7.40
CA SER A 322 -18.85 41.77 -7.42
C SER A 322 -19.67 42.56 -8.44
N ALA A 323 -20.47 41.86 -9.20
CA ALA A 323 -21.42 42.47 -10.13
C ALA A 323 -22.73 41.70 -10.11
N ASN A 324 -23.81 42.39 -10.34
CA ASN A 324 -25.10 41.77 -10.56
C ASN A 324 -25.85 42.46 -11.69
N TYR A 325 -26.62 41.71 -12.42
CA TYR A 325 -27.52 42.16 -13.45
C TYR A 325 -28.82 41.33 -13.40
N GLY A 326 -29.96 41.98 -13.45
CA GLY A 326 -31.24 41.28 -13.43
C GLY A 326 -32.44 42.19 -13.38
N ASP A 327 -33.61 41.57 -13.28
CA ASP A 327 -34.90 42.25 -13.22
C ASP A 327 -35.49 42.14 -11.82
N ILE A 328 -35.92 43.29 -11.27
CA ILE A 328 -36.60 43.37 -9.97
C ILE A 328 -37.93 44.15 -10.11
N GLY A 329 -38.98 43.69 -9.47
CA GLY A 329 -40.29 44.35 -9.49
C GLY A 329 -41.31 43.67 -8.58
N GLN A 330 -42.56 44.18 -8.57
CA GLN A 330 -43.63 43.56 -7.77
C GLN A 330 -44.17 42.26 -8.43
N ARG A 331 -44.05 42.10 -9.74
CA ARG A 331 -44.46 40.95 -10.54
C ARG A 331 -43.52 40.76 -11.69
N PRO A 332 -43.42 39.57 -12.28
CA PRO A 332 -42.61 39.32 -13.47
C PRO A 332 -42.91 40.28 -14.65
N THR A 333 -44.18 40.66 -14.80
CA THR A 333 -44.63 41.55 -15.89
C THR A 333 -44.37 43.04 -15.66
N SER A 334 -44.03 43.44 -14.42
CA SER A 334 -43.74 44.81 -14.01
C SER A 334 -42.34 44.97 -13.41
N SER A 335 -41.45 44.03 -13.72
CA SER A 335 -40.04 44.12 -13.33
C SER A 335 -39.26 44.98 -14.31
N HIS A 336 -38.18 45.57 -13.83
CA HIS A 336 -37.28 46.43 -14.60
C HIS A 336 -35.85 46.03 -14.34
N GLY A 337 -35.03 46.18 -15.39
CA GLY A 337 -33.60 45.86 -15.33
C GLY A 337 -32.83 46.69 -14.33
N SER A 338 -32.04 46.06 -13.51
CA SER A 338 -31.14 46.72 -12.55
C SER A 338 -29.76 46.07 -12.61
N PHE A 339 -28.72 46.86 -12.39
CA PHE A 339 -27.37 46.34 -12.27
C PHE A 339 -26.61 47.08 -11.16
N ALA A 340 -25.63 46.39 -10.60
CA ALA A 340 -24.62 46.96 -9.74
C ALA A 340 -23.26 46.31 -10.02
N VAL A 341 -22.22 47.14 -9.99
CA VAL A 341 -20.83 46.65 -10.05
C VAL A 341 -20.08 47.32 -8.92
N ALA A 342 -19.39 46.53 -8.11
CA ALA A 342 -18.62 46.99 -6.97
C ALA A 342 -17.25 46.35 -6.94
N VAL A 343 -16.23 47.13 -6.68
CA VAL A 343 -14.87 46.65 -6.35
C VAL A 343 -14.67 46.97 -4.87
N SER A 344 -14.40 45.93 -4.07
CA SER A 344 -14.22 46.02 -2.64
C SER A 344 -12.80 45.73 -2.24
N LEU A 345 -12.13 46.68 -1.58
CA LEU A 345 -10.84 46.49 -0.94
C LEU A 345 -11.06 46.16 0.53
N ARG A 346 -10.64 44.96 0.94
CA ARG A 346 -10.73 44.52 2.35
C ARG A 346 -9.34 44.55 2.98
N ILE A 347 -9.20 45.30 4.07
CA ILE A 347 -7.94 45.41 4.83
C ILE A 347 -8.23 44.92 6.26
N PRO A 348 -7.69 43.72 6.65
CA PRO A 348 -7.90 43.22 8.01
C PRO A 348 -7.00 44.00 8.98
N VAL A 349 -7.63 44.82 9.87
CA VAL A 349 -6.90 45.63 10.88
C VAL A 349 -6.69 44.82 12.16
N PHE A 350 -7.75 44.17 12.65
CA PHE A 350 -7.70 43.34 13.85
C PHE A 350 -8.74 42.22 13.75
N GLN A 351 -8.26 40.97 13.96
CA GLN A 351 -9.09 39.76 13.88
C GLN A 351 -8.98 38.89 15.15
N GLY A 352 -8.85 39.46 16.31
CA GLY A 352 -8.91 38.76 17.60
C GLY A 352 -7.85 37.63 17.75
N ARG A 353 -6.67 37.77 17.14
CA ARG A 353 -5.56 36.78 17.10
C ARG A 353 -5.82 35.53 16.25
N GLU A 354 -6.90 35.49 15.47
CA GLU A 354 -7.20 34.34 14.63
C GLU A 354 -6.09 34.06 13.60
N ILE A 355 -5.53 35.11 12.95
CA ILE A 355 -4.45 34.97 12.00
C ILE A 355 -3.18 34.46 12.70
N GLU A 356 -2.90 34.90 13.91
CA GLU A 356 -1.73 34.44 14.69
C GLU A 356 -1.85 32.95 15.02
N ALA A 357 -3.04 32.49 15.40
CA ALA A 357 -3.30 31.07 15.64
C ALA A 357 -3.12 30.22 14.38
N ARG A 358 -3.59 30.69 13.22
CA ARG A 358 -3.40 30.00 11.93
C ARG A 358 -1.93 29.94 11.51
N ILE A 359 -1.17 31.01 11.76
CA ILE A 359 0.28 30.99 11.48
C ILE A 359 0.99 29.99 12.40
N LEU A 360 0.65 29.95 13.69
CA LEU A 360 1.23 29.00 14.64
C LEU A 360 0.91 27.55 14.27
N GLU A 361 -0.33 27.28 13.83
CA GLU A 361 -0.73 25.97 13.32
C GLU A 361 0.07 25.57 12.08
N ALA A 362 0.19 26.46 11.11
CA ALA A 362 0.94 26.22 9.89
C ALA A 362 2.47 26.07 10.15
N ASP A 363 3.02 26.81 11.10
CA ASP A 363 4.42 26.62 11.55
C ASP A 363 4.62 25.23 12.18
N ALA A 364 3.72 24.79 13.04
CA ALA A 364 3.77 23.46 13.64
C ALA A 364 3.67 22.35 12.58
N GLN A 365 2.79 22.48 11.60
CA GLN A 365 2.67 21.55 10.47
C GLN A 365 3.94 21.52 9.62
N LEU A 366 4.54 22.68 9.34
CA LEU A 366 5.80 22.75 8.59
C LEU A 366 6.94 22.02 9.32
N GLU A 367 7.12 22.27 10.61
CA GLU A 367 8.15 21.60 11.40
C GLU A 367 7.92 20.09 11.49
N GLN A 368 6.67 19.62 11.56
CA GLN A 368 6.33 18.20 11.46
C GLN A 368 6.77 17.61 10.11
N GLN A 369 6.47 18.29 8.97
CA GLN A 369 6.88 17.79 7.65
C GLN A 369 8.39 17.75 7.49
N LYS A 370 9.14 18.72 8.04
CA LYS A 370 10.60 18.71 8.07
C LYS A 370 11.16 17.55 8.90
N ALA A 371 10.60 17.31 10.09
CA ALA A 371 10.99 16.19 10.93
C ALA A 371 10.77 14.84 10.24
N PHE A 372 9.64 14.66 9.52
CA PHE A 372 9.38 13.48 8.69
C PHE A 372 10.40 13.33 7.56
N LEU A 373 10.79 14.43 6.92
CA LEU A 373 11.80 14.41 5.85
C LEU A 373 13.16 13.92 6.36
N GLU A 374 13.63 14.44 7.49
CA GLU A 374 14.90 14.03 8.09
C GLU A 374 14.88 12.58 8.57
N SER A 375 13.78 12.16 9.21
CA SER A 375 13.55 10.75 9.58
C SER A 375 13.58 9.82 8.37
N LEU A 376 12.93 10.22 7.27
CA LEU A 376 12.90 9.44 6.03
C LEU A 376 14.28 9.35 5.40
N ARG A 377 15.05 10.45 5.40
CA ARG A 377 16.44 10.47 4.92
C ARG A 377 17.31 9.49 5.69
N ALA A 378 17.24 9.50 7.02
CA ALA A 378 17.98 8.56 7.86
C ALA A 378 17.56 7.11 7.58
N ARG A 379 16.26 6.86 7.41
CA ARG A 379 15.72 5.54 7.07
C ARG A 379 16.24 5.05 5.73
N ILE A 380 16.30 5.89 4.70
CA ILE A 380 16.83 5.53 3.37
C ILE A 380 18.29 5.10 3.47
N HIS A 381 19.12 5.83 4.19
CA HIS A 381 20.51 5.45 4.45
C HIS A 381 20.61 4.08 5.14
N TYR A 382 19.76 3.83 6.13
CA TYR A 382 19.70 2.54 6.83
C TYR A 382 19.26 1.41 5.92
N GLU A 383 18.15 1.56 5.18
CA GLU A 383 17.59 0.55 4.28
C GLU A 383 18.58 0.14 3.19
N ILE A 384 19.26 1.11 2.55
CA ILE A 384 20.25 0.82 1.51
C ILE A 384 21.44 0.07 2.08
N ARG A 385 21.98 0.50 3.24
CA ARG A 385 23.10 -0.20 3.89
C ARG A 385 22.73 -1.62 4.31
N THR A 386 21.54 -1.81 4.84
CA THR A 386 21.04 -3.14 5.20
C THR A 386 20.90 -4.01 3.95
N ALA A 387 20.32 -3.49 2.86
CA ALA A 387 20.21 -4.23 1.60
C ALA A 387 21.56 -4.67 1.03
N PHE A 388 22.60 -3.83 1.15
CA PHE A 388 23.97 -4.21 0.78
C PHE A 388 24.54 -5.37 1.63
N LEU A 389 24.34 -5.30 2.95
CA LEU A 389 24.77 -6.35 3.86
C LEU A 389 24.05 -7.68 3.58
N ASP A 390 22.73 -7.59 3.36
CA ASP A 390 21.91 -8.75 3.04
C ASP A 390 22.32 -9.37 1.69
N LEU A 391 22.58 -8.55 0.68
CA LEU A 391 23.03 -9.02 -0.64
C LEU A 391 24.37 -9.76 -0.53
N LYS A 392 25.35 -9.17 0.15
CA LYS A 392 26.66 -9.80 0.37
C LYS A 392 26.53 -11.11 1.15
N SER A 393 25.75 -11.11 2.23
CA SER A 393 25.47 -12.33 3.01
C SER A 393 24.78 -13.41 2.18
N ALA A 394 23.83 -13.02 1.33
CA ALA A 394 23.10 -13.94 0.46
C ALA A 394 24.02 -14.52 -0.61
N GLU A 395 24.94 -13.75 -1.20
CA GLU A 395 25.96 -14.22 -2.14
C GLU A 395 26.87 -15.28 -1.52
N ASP A 396 27.39 -15.00 -0.30
CA ASP A 396 28.23 -15.95 0.44
C ASP A 396 27.46 -17.24 0.76
N ARG A 397 26.18 -17.16 1.12
CA ARG A 397 25.29 -18.33 1.36
C ARG A 397 25.13 -19.19 0.12
N VAL A 398 24.90 -18.58 -1.06
CA VAL A 398 24.77 -19.33 -2.32
C VAL A 398 26.05 -20.11 -2.61
N ARG A 399 27.22 -19.49 -2.43
CA ARG A 399 28.51 -20.15 -2.66
C ARG A 399 28.71 -21.35 -1.72
N VAL A 400 28.42 -21.22 -0.44
CA VAL A 400 28.50 -22.32 0.53
C VAL A 400 27.47 -23.40 0.25
N ALA A 401 26.22 -23.02 -0.01
CA ALA A 401 25.15 -23.96 -0.30
C ALA A 401 25.41 -24.77 -1.58
N ARG A 402 25.99 -24.12 -2.63
CA ARG A 402 26.40 -24.81 -3.85
C ARG A 402 27.45 -25.89 -3.59
N SER A 403 28.51 -25.54 -2.87
CA SER A 403 29.54 -26.49 -2.48
C SER A 403 28.97 -27.64 -1.63
N SER A 404 28.07 -27.35 -0.69
CA SER A 404 27.41 -28.38 0.12
C SER A 404 26.55 -29.31 -0.72
N LEU A 405 25.83 -28.78 -1.72
CA LEU A 405 25.04 -29.59 -2.65
C LEU A 405 25.89 -30.51 -3.49
N ASP A 406 27.01 -30.03 -4.05
CA ASP A 406 27.94 -30.82 -4.84
C ASP A 406 28.52 -31.97 -4.01
N LEU A 407 28.94 -31.71 -2.75
CA LEU A 407 29.46 -32.74 -1.82
C LEU A 407 28.38 -33.75 -1.40
N ALA A 408 27.15 -33.29 -1.16
CA ALA A 408 26.06 -34.21 -0.80
C ALA A 408 25.65 -35.13 -1.97
N ASN A 409 25.69 -34.62 -3.20
CA ASN A 409 25.48 -35.45 -4.39
C ASN A 409 26.57 -36.56 -4.50
N GLU A 410 27.83 -36.19 -4.32
CA GLU A 410 28.93 -37.16 -4.34
C GLU A 410 28.79 -38.20 -3.23
N GLN A 411 28.39 -37.77 -2.01
CA GLN A 411 28.13 -38.67 -0.89
C GLN A 411 27.03 -39.69 -1.20
N VAL A 412 25.94 -39.30 -1.85
CA VAL A 412 24.87 -40.21 -2.26
C VAL A 412 25.39 -41.26 -3.26
N VAL A 413 26.15 -40.85 -4.27
CA VAL A 413 26.73 -41.74 -5.28
C VAL A 413 27.65 -42.76 -4.59
N GLN A 414 28.57 -42.30 -3.74
CA GLN A 414 29.49 -43.21 -3.02
C GLN A 414 28.74 -44.17 -2.07
N ALA A 415 27.73 -43.69 -1.35
CA ALA A 415 26.94 -44.55 -0.47
C ALA A 415 26.14 -45.61 -1.23
N GLN A 416 25.60 -45.28 -2.41
CA GLN A 416 24.91 -46.21 -3.31
C GLN A 416 25.87 -47.29 -3.85
N ASP A 417 27.07 -46.90 -4.33
CA ASP A 417 28.09 -47.81 -4.86
C ASP A 417 28.56 -48.80 -3.77
N ARG A 418 28.84 -48.31 -2.56
CA ARG A 418 29.22 -49.15 -1.41
C ARG A 418 28.10 -50.09 -0.99
N PHE A 419 26.86 -49.65 -1.00
CA PHE A 419 25.70 -50.48 -0.72
C PHE A 419 25.54 -51.56 -1.82
N ALA A 420 25.66 -51.19 -3.10
CA ALA A 420 25.59 -52.13 -4.21
C ALA A 420 26.67 -53.19 -4.13
N ALA A 421 27.91 -52.81 -3.76
CA ALA A 421 29.02 -53.72 -3.53
C ALA A 421 28.87 -54.59 -2.25
N GLY A 422 27.87 -54.36 -1.43
CA GLY A 422 27.62 -55.14 -0.20
C GLY A 422 28.53 -54.79 0.98
N VAL A 423 29.32 -53.71 0.89
CA VAL A 423 30.25 -53.25 1.94
C VAL A 423 29.69 -52.18 2.86
N ALA A 424 28.47 -51.65 2.57
CA ALA A 424 27.76 -50.71 3.39
C ALA A 424 26.32 -51.15 3.65
N SER A 425 25.72 -50.65 4.72
CA SER A 425 24.32 -50.86 5.03
C SER A 425 23.43 -49.81 4.33
N ASN A 426 22.14 -50.17 4.15
CA ASN A 426 21.13 -49.25 3.64
C ASN A 426 21.05 -47.92 4.42
N ILE A 427 21.45 -47.93 5.70
CA ILE A 427 21.38 -46.74 6.58
C ILE A 427 22.32 -45.61 6.08
N GLU A 428 23.49 -45.98 5.51
CA GLU A 428 24.42 -44.98 4.91
C GLU A 428 23.74 -44.27 3.72
N VAL A 429 23.03 -45.02 2.86
CA VAL A 429 22.33 -44.45 1.70
C VAL A 429 21.19 -43.54 2.14
N VAL A 430 20.39 -43.96 3.14
CA VAL A 430 19.30 -43.14 3.69
C VAL A 430 19.84 -41.84 4.29
N GLN A 431 20.94 -41.93 5.06
CA GLN A 431 21.57 -40.72 5.65
C GLN A 431 22.12 -39.80 4.58
N ALA A 432 22.74 -40.32 3.53
CA ALA A 432 23.25 -39.54 2.40
C ALA A 432 22.09 -38.86 1.63
N GLN A 433 20.96 -39.54 1.44
CA GLN A 433 19.76 -38.98 0.81
C GLN A 433 19.13 -37.85 1.67
N ASP A 434 19.09 -38.00 2.99
CA ASP A 434 18.59 -36.95 3.87
C ASP A 434 19.54 -35.74 3.86
N ALA A 435 20.86 -35.94 3.82
CA ALA A 435 21.85 -34.89 3.68
C ALA A 435 21.67 -34.12 2.35
N LEU A 436 21.46 -34.87 1.25
CA LEU A 436 21.19 -34.29 -0.07
C LEU A 436 19.89 -33.44 -0.05
N ALA A 437 18.82 -33.96 0.56
CA ALA A 437 17.55 -33.24 0.66
C ALA A 437 17.70 -31.89 1.40
N VAL A 438 18.49 -31.85 2.46
CA VAL A 438 18.81 -30.63 3.20
C VAL A 438 19.69 -29.68 2.35
N ALA A 439 20.68 -30.23 1.62
CA ALA A 439 21.55 -29.43 0.76
C ALA A 439 20.78 -28.79 -0.41
N ASP A 440 19.89 -29.54 -1.07
CA ASP A 440 18.97 -29.04 -2.10
C ASP A 440 18.12 -27.86 -1.60
N GLU A 441 17.45 -28.05 -0.45
CA GLU A 441 16.61 -26.99 0.14
C GLU A 441 17.44 -25.74 0.50
N ASN A 442 18.64 -25.92 1.07
CA ASN A 442 19.54 -24.83 1.39
C ASN A 442 20.00 -24.07 0.13
N TYR A 443 20.28 -24.79 -0.96
CA TYR A 443 20.67 -24.16 -2.22
C TYR A 443 19.51 -23.39 -2.86
N ILE A 444 18.33 -24.01 -3.01
CA ILE A 444 17.13 -23.36 -3.56
C ILE A 444 16.78 -22.08 -2.75
N SER A 445 16.76 -22.21 -1.42
CA SER A 445 16.43 -21.08 -0.55
C SER A 445 17.49 -19.97 -0.58
N SER A 446 18.78 -20.33 -0.75
CA SER A 446 19.87 -19.34 -0.87
C SER A 446 19.82 -18.58 -2.19
N VAL A 447 19.54 -19.24 -3.32
CA VAL A 447 19.35 -18.60 -4.63
C VAL A 447 18.13 -17.68 -4.62
N TYR A 448 17.02 -18.13 -4.01
CA TYR A 448 15.83 -17.31 -3.81
C TYR A 448 16.15 -16.06 -2.98
N ALA A 449 16.80 -16.23 -1.83
CA ALA A 449 17.17 -15.12 -0.94
C ALA A 449 18.10 -14.11 -1.61
N HIS A 450 19.07 -14.59 -2.42
CA HIS A 450 19.99 -13.72 -3.17
C HIS A 450 19.22 -12.86 -4.22
N ASN A 451 18.36 -13.47 -5.01
CA ASN A 451 17.57 -12.72 -6.00
C ASN A 451 16.58 -11.75 -5.34
N LEU A 452 16.03 -12.13 -4.17
CA LEU A 452 15.19 -11.22 -3.37
C LEU A 452 16.00 -10.04 -2.81
N ALA A 453 17.24 -10.28 -2.36
CA ALA A 453 18.13 -9.21 -1.88
C ALA A 453 18.50 -8.23 -3.00
N LYS A 454 18.72 -8.70 -4.24
CA LYS A 454 18.89 -7.82 -5.41
C LYS A 454 17.67 -6.96 -5.67
N ALA A 455 16.47 -7.57 -5.65
CA ALA A 455 15.23 -6.83 -5.82
C ALA A 455 15.01 -5.82 -4.68
N ALA A 456 15.31 -6.20 -3.43
CA ALA A 456 15.22 -5.31 -2.27
C ALA A 456 16.16 -4.12 -2.38
N LEU A 457 17.39 -4.31 -2.89
CA LEU A 457 18.33 -3.22 -3.15
C LEU A 457 17.80 -2.27 -4.23
N ALA A 458 17.27 -2.78 -5.34
CA ALA A 458 16.62 -1.96 -6.38
C ALA A 458 15.44 -1.16 -5.81
N GLY A 459 14.65 -1.76 -4.91
CA GLY A 459 13.57 -1.08 -4.20
C GLY A 459 14.06 -0.03 -3.22
N ALA A 460 15.11 -0.32 -2.44
CA ALA A 460 15.71 0.64 -1.52
C ALA A 460 16.28 1.87 -2.26
N MET A 461 16.72 1.70 -3.50
CA MET A 461 17.16 2.78 -4.38
C MET A 461 16.01 3.48 -5.12
N GLY A 462 14.78 2.96 -5.09
CA GLY A 462 13.62 3.54 -5.79
C GLY A 462 13.66 3.39 -7.31
N VAL A 463 14.33 2.35 -7.80
CA VAL A 463 14.48 2.04 -9.23
C VAL A 463 13.87 0.67 -9.59
N ALA A 464 13.02 0.12 -8.74
CA ALA A 464 12.48 -1.21 -8.92
C ALA A 464 11.68 -1.33 -10.23
N GLU A 465 10.83 -0.37 -10.57
CA GLU A 465 10.00 -0.41 -11.79
C GLU A 465 10.84 -0.40 -13.08
N ILE A 466 11.92 0.36 -13.11
CA ILE A 466 12.73 0.58 -14.31
C ILE A 466 13.87 -0.43 -14.39
N GLY A 467 14.47 -0.80 -13.26
CA GLY A 467 15.74 -1.51 -13.19
C GLY A 467 15.67 -3.00 -12.86
N TYR A 468 14.50 -3.53 -12.43
CA TYR A 468 14.42 -4.90 -11.91
C TYR A 468 15.00 -5.97 -12.87
N GLU A 469 14.79 -5.83 -14.18
CA GLU A 469 15.33 -6.78 -15.16
C GLU A 469 16.86 -6.79 -15.18
N GLY A 470 17.47 -5.60 -15.17
CA GLY A 470 18.93 -5.46 -15.09
C GLY A 470 19.49 -6.06 -13.80
N PHE A 471 18.89 -5.74 -12.65
CA PHE A 471 19.30 -6.31 -11.36
C PHE A 471 19.19 -7.83 -11.31
N LEU A 472 18.13 -8.42 -11.85
CA LEU A 472 17.98 -9.88 -11.90
C LEU A 472 19.02 -10.53 -12.81
N GLN A 473 19.39 -9.90 -13.93
CA GLN A 473 20.42 -10.35 -14.86
C GLN A 473 21.85 -9.99 -14.44
N GLY A 474 22.04 -9.47 -13.23
CA GLY A 474 23.36 -9.05 -12.74
C GLY A 474 23.89 -7.74 -13.33
N ARG A 475 23.06 -7.00 -14.09
CA ARG A 475 23.39 -5.73 -14.74
C ARG A 475 22.78 -4.54 -13.98
N ARG A 476 23.35 -3.35 -14.16
CA ARG A 476 22.80 -2.09 -13.59
C ARG A 476 21.65 -1.53 -14.39
#